data_a0d8a29869585f2a9a977663c158804b
#
_entry.id   a0d8a29869585f2a9a977663c158804b
#
_cell.length_a   1.000
_cell.length_b   1.000
_cell.length_c   1.000
_cell.angle_alpha   90.00
_cell.angle_beta   90.00
_cell.angle_gamma   90.00
#
_symmetry.space_group_name_H-M   'P 1'
#
loop_
_entity.id
_entity.type
_entity.pdbx_description
1 polymer ?
#
loop_
_entity_poly.entity_id
_entity_poly.type
_entity_poly.pdbx_seq_one_letter_code
_entity_poly.pdbx_strand_id
1 'polypeptide(L)'
;MNAMDGAPQYKVRQLTAAMEHLEARRWRLAEVQCRVLLTIDRNDVEAMLILGLSVAASGEAARAAPILEKVRRARPNHADPCQDLATMQPRVPRSVVARQYRACLRLAPNDAKLRHGFAYYLLENAEADAALAALRDAPDSPATFNLRGMALAELGKYKDAARSFDQAARLDPSSPGSWANLGMMLRIEGWFEESTIAYDKAVARAGNDVQIKVYRAIALLHAGRWLEGWREYEWRFSRPGHGCLSEAPVLPTLEPAARLDGTRIIVWHEEGFGDTLQFARYLPILAALGAAVTAVVPAALVRVLRGIPGIAVVQTGDGPLPDHDYQCSFISLPRVFATLPRDVPGAPYLAADAALAKVWAARLPRDGLRTGLVWAGQARPWLQGFTSFDHRRSLALKAFAPLAAVRGARFVSLQAGTPAAQGQEPPLNMELTDPMESVHDFADTAAIIANLDVVITVDTSVAHLAGAMGKPVFLLDRYDNCWRWQHGRADTPWYPTMTIFRQQRPGDWPSVMQRVAASLSAMITFRGIPAQVPISTLANAA
;
A
#
# COMPACT_ATOMS: atom_id res chain seq x y z
N MET A 1 4.19 57.14 -6.48
CA MET A 1 3.51 55.88 -6.18
C MET A 1 3.41 55.09 -7.49
N ASN A 2 4.23 54.05 -7.60
CA ASN A 2 4.66 53.45 -8.86
C ASN A 2 3.56 52.65 -9.54
N ALA A 3 3.24 52.98 -10.78
CA ALA A 3 2.32 52.24 -11.66
C ALA A 3 2.88 50.86 -12.13
N MET A 4 4.08 50.49 -11.72
CA MET A 4 4.74 49.22 -12.13
C MET A 4 4.47 48.02 -11.21
N ASP A 5 4.00 48.22 -9.97
CA ASP A 5 3.73 47.10 -9.03
C ASP A 5 2.37 46.42 -9.26
N GLY A 6 1.49 47.03 -10.05
CA GLY A 6 0.16 46.46 -10.32
C GLY A 6 0.10 45.45 -11.48
N ALA A 7 1.04 45.49 -12.41
CA ALA A 7 0.99 44.67 -13.62
C ALA A 7 1.15 43.13 -13.38
N PRO A 8 2.07 42.68 -12.52
CA PRO A 8 2.19 41.24 -12.20
C PRO A 8 0.96 40.71 -11.46
N GLN A 9 0.40 41.49 -10.53
CA GLN A 9 -0.80 41.08 -9.77
C GLN A 9 -2.04 41.04 -10.66
N TYR A 10 -2.18 42.00 -11.60
CA TYR A 10 -3.25 42.00 -12.59
C TYR A 10 -3.19 40.75 -13.47
N LYS A 11 -1.99 40.43 -14.01
CA LYS A 11 -1.78 39.23 -14.82
C LYS A 11 -2.20 37.94 -14.06
N VAL A 12 -1.72 37.78 -12.82
CA VAL A 12 -2.06 36.59 -11.99
C VAL A 12 -3.57 36.48 -11.78
N ARG A 13 -4.26 37.58 -11.46
CA ARG A 13 -5.72 37.62 -11.31
C ARG A 13 -6.45 37.20 -12.59
N GLN A 14 -6.03 37.70 -13.74
CA GLN A 14 -6.67 37.39 -15.03
C GLN A 14 -6.43 35.93 -15.44
N LEU A 15 -5.23 35.41 -15.23
CA LEU A 15 -4.92 33.99 -15.48
C LEU A 15 -5.74 33.08 -14.54
N THR A 16 -5.85 33.42 -13.25
CA THR A 16 -6.70 32.70 -12.31
C THR A 16 -8.15 32.70 -12.74
N ALA A 17 -8.70 33.85 -13.13
CA ALA A 17 -10.08 33.96 -13.61
C ALA A 17 -10.31 33.17 -14.91
N ALA A 18 -9.33 33.17 -15.83
CA ALA A 18 -9.40 32.37 -17.05
C ALA A 18 -9.41 30.86 -16.74
N MET A 19 -8.62 30.42 -15.75
CA MET A 19 -8.63 29.05 -15.28
C MET A 19 -9.97 28.66 -14.64
N GLU A 20 -10.53 29.49 -13.75
CA GLU A 20 -11.84 29.28 -13.15
C GLU A 20 -12.95 29.16 -14.21
N HIS A 21 -12.88 29.95 -15.28
CA HIS A 21 -13.80 29.84 -16.40
C HIS A 21 -13.59 28.51 -17.17
N LEU A 22 -12.35 28.07 -17.35
CA LEU A 22 -12.03 26.79 -17.97
C LEU A 22 -12.60 25.62 -17.15
N GLU A 23 -12.41 25.64 -15.83
CA GLU A 23 -12.95 24.66 -14.88
C GLU A 23 -14.48 24.61 -14.89
N ALA A 24 -15.12 25.78 -14.91
CA ALA A 24 -16.57 25.93 -14.97
C ALA A 24 -17.18 25.63 -16.36
N ARG A 25 -16.38 25.13 -17.32
CA ARG A 25 -16.79 24.87 -18.72
C ARG A 25 -17.31 26.10 -19.47
N ARG A 26 -16.93 27.28 -19.03
CA ARG A 26 -17.29 28.55 -19.65
C ARG A 26 -16.22 28.96 -20.68
N TRP A 27 -16.03 28.11 -21.70
CA TRP A 27 -14.91 28.15 -22.64
C TRP A 27 -14.72 29.51 -23.32
N ARG A 28 -15.85 30.14 -23.73
CA ARG A 28 -15.82 31.46 -24.37
C ARG A 28 -15.33 32.58 -23.43
N LEU A 29 -15.68 32.52 -22.16
CA LEU A 29 -15.22 33.49 -21.17
C LEU A 29 -13.72 33.34 -20.91
N ALA A 30 -13.23 32.10 -20.79
CA ALA A 30 -11.80 31.81 -20.67
C ALA A 30 -11.04 32.31 -21.92
N GLU A 31 -11.56 32.08 -23.13
CA GLU A 31 -11.00 32.57 -24.40
C GLU A 31 -10.89 34.08 -24.39
N VAL A 32 -11.96 34.79 -24.04
CA VAL A 32 -11.97 36.28 -24.00
C VAL A 32 -10.92 36.80 -23.01
N GLN A 33 -10.86 36.22 -21.82
CA GLN A 33 -9.91 36.61 -20.78
C GLN A 33 -8.45 36.46 -21.24
N CYS A 34 -8.12 35.32 -21.85
CA CYS A 34 -6.79 35.07 -22.38
C CYS A 34 -6.45 36.01 -23.55
N ARG A 35 -7.41 36.30 -24.43
CA ARG A 35 -7.19 37.27 -25.51
C ARG A 35 -6.89 38.66 -25.00
N VAL A 36 -7.53 39.11 -23.90
CA VAL A 36 -7.20 40.38 -23.25
C VAL A 36 -5.76 40.36 -22.76
N LEU A 37 -5.29 39.31 -22.09
CA LEU A 37 -3.90 39.18 -21.66
C LEU A 37 -2.93 39.22 -22.85
N LEU A 38 -3.26 38.58 -23.96
CA LEU A 38 -2.43 38.54 -25.16
C LEU A 38 -2.42 39.87 -25.95
N THR A 39 -3.33 40.81 -25.63
CA THR A 39 -3.20 42.19 -26.14
C THR A 39 -2.12 42.98 -25.38
N ILE A 40 -1.87 42.61 -24.12
CA ILE A 40 -0.85 43.25 -23.26
C ILE A 40 0.52 42.61 -23.55
N ASP A 41 0.60 41.29 -23.57
CA ASP A 41 1.81 40.53 -23.92
C ASP A 41 1.45 39.43 -24.92
N ARG A 42 1.78 39.63 -26.18
CA ARG A 42 1.52 38.71 -27.29
C ARG A 42 2.27 37.36 -27.16
N ASN A 43 3.31 37.34 -26.34
CA ASN A 43 4.16 36.18 -26.13
C ASN A 43 3.90 35.52 -24.77
N ASP A 44 2.85 35.90 -24.04
CA ASP A 44 2.49 35.30 -22.79
C ASP A 44 2.12 33.82 -23.00
N VAL A 45 3.05 32.92 -22.66
CA VAL A 45 2.95 31.49 -22.90
C VAL A 45 1.82 30.87 -22.07
N GLU A 46 1.58 31.35 -20.84
CA GLU A 46 0.52 30.87 -19.97
C GLU A 46 -0.86 31.26 -20.51
N ALA A 47 -1.03 32.49 -20.92
CA ALA A 47 -2.27 32.95 -21.57
C ALA A 47 -2.51 32.22 -22.90
N MET A 48 -1.47 31.98 -23.72
CA MET A 48 -1.58 31.19 -24.95
C MET A 48 -1.97 29.75 -24.65
N LEU A 49 -1.43 29.13 -23.59
CA LEU A 49 -1.76 27.79 -23.18
C LEU A 49 -3.25 27.70 -22.82
N ILE A 50 -3.73 28.53 -21.87
CA ILE A 50 -5.15 28.51 -21.44
C ILE A 50 -6.08 28.85 -22.63
N LEU A 51 -5.68 29.75 -23.52
CA LEU A 51 -6.43 30.04 -24.75
C LEU A 51 -6.56 28.80 -25.64
N GLY A 52 -5.44 28.16 -25.96
CA GLY A 52 -5.43 26.96 -26.80
C GLY A 52 -6.32 25.86 -26.25
N LEU A 53 -6.33 25.72 -24.93
CA LEU A 53 -7.15 24.76 -24.21
C LEU A 53 -8.65 25.10 -24.25
N SER A 54 -8.98 26.37 -24.03
CA SER A 54 -10.36 26.83 -24.06
C SER A 54 -10.96 26.64 -25.46
N VAL A 55 -10.19 26.95 -26.51
CA VAL A 55 -10.59 26.73 -27.91
C VAL A 55 -10.69 25.25 -28.24
N ALA A 56 -9.78 24.40 -27.76
CA ALA A 56 -9.88 22.95 -27.95
C ALA A 56 -11.08 22.34 -27.21
N ALA A 57 -11.32 22.80 -25.98
CA ALA A 57 -12.44 22.34 -25.15
C ALA A 57 -13.81 22.76 -25.72
N SER A 58 -13.88 23.88 -26.46
CA SER A 58 -15.10 24.29 -27.18
C SER A 58 -15.39 23.45 -28.42
N GLY A 59 -14.49 22.53 -28.81
CA GLY A 59 -14.62 21.67 -29.98
C GLY A 59 -13.90 22.20 -31.24
N GLU A 60 -13.25 23.35 -31.16
CA GLU A 60 -12.60 24.01 -32.28
C GLU A 60 -11.11 23.64 -32.41
N ALA A 61 -10.83 22.33 -32.52
CA ALA A 61 -9.47 21.78 -32.51
C ALA A 61 -8.55 22.39 -33.59
N ALA A 62 -9.08 22.71 -34.77
CA ALA A 62 -8.30 23.31 -35.84
C ALA A 62 -7.82 24.75 -35.50
N ARG A 63 -8.56 25.48 -34.66
CA ARG A 63 -8.14 26.81 -34.18
C ARG A 63 -7.17 26.68 -33.00
N ALA A 64 -7.30 25.65 -32.18
CA ALA A 64 -6.44 25.42 -31.04
C ALA A 64 -5.02 25.00 -31.44
N ALA A 65 -4.88 24.19 -32.49
CA ALA A 65 -3.61 23.62 -32.93
C ALA A 65 -2.49 24.65 -33.15
N PRO A 66 -2.66 25.74 -33.91
CA PRO A 66 -1.60 26.71 -34.13
C PRO A 66 -1.24 27.50 -32.85
N ILE A 67 -2.18 27.64 -31.91
CA ILE A 67 -1.92 28.32 -30.63
C ILE A 67 -1.04 27.43 -29.76
N LEU A 68 -1.38 26.15 -29.64
CA LEU A 68 -0.63 25.16 -28.84
C LEU A 68 0.76 24.87 -29.44
N GLU A 69 0.88 24.92 -30.77
CA GLU A 69 2.18 24.82 -31.44
C GLU A 69 3.11 26.03 -31.12
N LYS A 70 2.55 27.24 -30.98
CA LYS A 70 3.34 28.40 -30.50
C LYS A 70 3.81 28.18 -29.05
N VAL A 71 2.97 27.65 -28.17
CA VAL A 71 3.34 27.30 -26.78
C VAL A 71 4.49 26.31 -26.79
N ARG A 72 4.41 25.26 -27.61
CA ARG A 72 5.44 24.23 -27.74
C ARG A 72 6.79 24.82 -28.20
N ARG A 73 6.76 25.74 -29.15
CA ARG A 73 7.97 26.42 -29.63
C ARG A 73 8.57 27.38 -28.61
N ALA A 74 7.74 28.05 -27.82
CA ALA A 74 8.18 28.98 -26.77
C ALA A 74 8.80 28.27 -25.57
N ARG A 75 8.45 27.00 -25.32
CA ARG A 75 8.98 26.15 -24.25
C ARG A 75 9.54 24.85 -24.81
N PRO A 76 10.66 24.86 -25.57
CA PRO A 76 11.18 23.65 -26.24
C PRO A 76 11.64 22.55 -25.28
N ASN A 77 11.94 22.89 -24.03
CA ASN A 77 12.32 21.94 -22.97
C ASN A 77 11.11 21.40 -22.17
N HIS A 78 9.92 21.97 -22.35
CA HIS A 78 8.67 21.43 -21.85
C HIS A 78 8.03 20.62 -22.98
N ALA A 79 8.20 19.31 -22.92
CA ALA A 79 7.96 18.43 -24.05
C ALA A 79 6.49 18.35 -24.50
N ASP A 80 5.53 18.85 -23.71
CA ASP A 80 4.12 18.71 -24.04
C ASP A 80 3.24 19.73 -23.30
N PRO A 81 2.53 20.63 -24.02
CA PRO A 81 1.52 21.52 -23.41
C PRO A 81 0.41 20.75 -22.67
N CYS A 82 0.19 19.49 -23.02
CA CYS A 82 -0.77 18.62 -22.34
C CYS A 82 -0.22 18.09 -21.03
N GLN A 83 1.09 17.89 -20.91
CA GLN A 83 1.76 17.49 -19.66
C GLN A 83 1.79 18.67 -18.67
N ASP A 84 2.00 19.88 -19.14
CA ASP A 84 1.88 21.09 -18.32
C ASP A 84 0.49 21.22 -17.70
N LEU A 85 -0.57 20.82 -18.42
CA LEU A 85 -1.92 20.76 -17.89
C LEU A 85 -2.12 19.66 -16.86
N ALA A 86 -1.53 18.50 -17.07
CA ALA A 86 -1.59 17.40 -16.10
C ALA A 86 -0.96 17.83 -14.77
N THR A 87 0.12 18.64 -14.82
CA THR A 87 0.77 19.17 -13.61
C THR A 87 -0.05 20.25 -12.90
N MET A 88 -1.00 20.89 -13.58
CA MET A 88 -1.91 21.89 -13.00
C MET A 88 -3.12 21.28 -12.27
N GLN A 89 -3.22 19.97 -12.18
CA GLN A 89 -4.24 19.32 -11.34
C GLN A 89 -4.03 19.67 -9.84
N PRO A 90 -5.11 19.86 -9.07
CA PRO A 90 -6.52 19.55 -9.35
C PRO A 90 -7.31 20.65 -10.06
N ARG A 91 -6.68 21.71 -10.53
CA ARG A 91 -7.35 22.92 -11.08
C ARG A 91 -8.03 22.72 -12.43
N VAL A 92 -7.62 21.71 -13.22
CA VAL A 92 -8.22 21.41 -14.53
C VAL A 92 -9.01 20.10 -14.49
N PRO A 93 -10.30 20.09 -14.89
CA PRO A 93 -11.10 18.86 -14.91
C PRO A 93 -10.45 17.76 -15.77
N ARG A 94 -10.39 16.53 -15.26
CA ARG A 94 -9.79 15.38 -15.95
C ARG A 94 -10.30 15.20 -17.38
N SER A 95 -11.61 15.38 -17.59
CA SER A 95 -12.25 15.27 -18.91
C SER A 95 -11.72 16.29 -19.93
N VAL A 96 -11.25 17.45 -19.46
CA VAL A 96 -10.68 18.50 -20.33
C VAL A 96 -9.30 18.07 -20.79
N VAL A 97 -8.45 17.63 -19.86
CA VAL A 97 -7.10 17.15 -20.18
C VAL A 97 -7.15 15.97 -21.16
N ALA A 98 -7.97 14.96 -20.88
CA ALA A 98 -8.11 13.80 -21.77
C ALA A 98 -8.65 14.18 -23.16
N ARG A 99 -9.58 15.14 -23.24
CA ARG A 99 -10.09 15.66 -24.52
C ARG A 99 -9.00 16.36 -25.30
N GLN A 100 -8.16 17.11 -24.62
CA GLN A 100 -7.04 17.82 -25.23
C GLN A 100 -6.03 16.86 -25.83
N TYR A 101 -5.58 15.84 -25.06
CA TYR A 101 -4.70 14.80 -25.59
C TYR A 101 -5.26 14.15 -26.85
N ARG A 102 -6.56 13.77 -26.82
CA ARG A 102 -7.24 13.19 -28.00
C ARG A 102 -7.29 14.15 -29.19
N ALA A 103 -7.46 15.46 -28.94
CA ALA A 103 -7.46 16.46 -30.01
C ALA A 103 -6.06 16.61 -30.64
N CYS A 104 -5.03 16.69 -29.82
CA CYS A 104 -3.64 16.76 -30.29
C CYS A 104 -3.25 15.48 -31.07
N LEU A 105 -3.64 14.31 -30.58
CA LEU A 105 -3.35 13.05 -31.28
C LEU A 105 -4.09 12.91 -32.61
N ARG A 106 -5.25 13.56 -32.80
CA ARG A 106 -5.88 13.63 -34.15
C ARG A 106 -5.06 14.47 -35.13
N LEU A 107 -4.36 15.50 -34.64
CA LEU A 107 -3.53 16.37 -35.48
C LEU A 107 -2.13 15.78 -35.71
N ALA A 108 -1.60 15.07 -34.75
CA ALA A 108 -0.29 14.43 -34.79
C ALA A 108 -0.39 12.95 -34.37
N PRO A 109 -1.02 12.09 -35.18
CA PRO A 109 -1.32 10.69 -34.80
C PRO A 109 -0.08 9.84 -34.55
N ASN A 110 1.07 10.21 -35.11
CA ASN A 110 2.33 9.47 -35.00
C ASN A 110 3.29 10.08 -33.96
N ASP A 111 2.86 11.10 -33.20
CA ASP A 111 3.69 11.68 -32.15
C ASP A 111 3.77 10.72 -30.94
N ALA A 112 4.91 10.04 -30.83
CA ALA A 112 5.16 9.07 -29.77
C ALA A 112 5.20 9.73 -28.38
N LYS A 113 5.78 10.93 -28.25
CA LYS A 113 5.86 11.64 -26.97
C LYS A 113 4.48 12.01 -26.46
N LEU A 114 3.64 12.52 -27.34
CA LEU A 114 2.26 12.87 -27.02
C LEU A 114 1.44 11.64 -26.62
N ARG A 115 1.62 10.48 -27.29
CA ARG A 115 0.98 9.22 -26.88
C ARG A 115 1.46 8.74 -25.51
N HIS A 116 2.76 8.81 -25.25
CA HIS A 116 3.34 8.44 -23.96
C HIS A 116 2.83 9.35 -22.84
N GLY A 117 2.81 10.67 -23.05
CA GLY A 117 2.27 11.63 -22.09
C GLY A 117 0.81 11.35 -21.78
N PHE A 118 -0.01 11.08 -22.82
CA PHE A 118 -1.42 10.73 -22.61
C PHE A 118 -1.62 9.41 -21.87
N ALA A 119 -0.86 8.38 -22.22
CA ALA A 119 -0.92 7.09 -21.53
C ALA A 119 -0.50 7.22 -20.06
N TYR A 120 0.57 7.97 -19.78
CA TYR A 120 1.01 8.24 -18.42
C TYR A 120 -0.07 8.99 -17.62
N TYR A 121 -0.65 10.05 -18.22
CA TYR A 121 -1.77 10.77 -17.62
C TYR A 121 -2.96 9.87 -17.27
N LEU A 122 -3.34 8.96 -18.17
CA LEU A 122 -4.43 8.02 -17.95
C LEU A 122 -4.11 7.05 -16.80
N LEU A 123 -2.85 6.59 -16.71
CA LEU A 123 -2.40 5.73 -15.61
C LEU A 123 -2.46 6.44 -14.25
N GLU A 124 -2.03 7.70 -14.18
CA GLU A 124 -2.16 8.49 -12.94
C GLU A 124 -3.61 8.69 -12.49
N ASN A 125 -4.56 8.56 -13.42
CA ASN A 125 -5.98 8.67 -13.13
C ASN A 125 -6.69 7.29 -13.02
N ALA A 126 -5.93 6.19 -12.92
CA ALA A 126 -6.44 4.82 -12.83
C ALA A 126 -7.29 4.37 -14.05
N GLU A 127 -6.99 4.91 -15.24
CA GLU A 127 -7.64 4.58 -16.50
C GLU A 127 -6.76 3.65 -17.36
N ALA A 128 -6.37 2.51 -16.83
CA ALA A 128 -5.38 1.62 -17.42
C ALA A 128 -5.79 1.04 -18.78
N ASP A 129 -7.07 0.68 -18.99
CA ASP A 129 -7.58 0.22 -20.29
C ASP A 129 -7.50 1.33 -21.35
N ALA A 130 -7.80 2.58 -20.97
CA ALA A 130 -7.67 3.73 -21.87
C ALA A 130 -6.20 4.02 -22.20
N ALA A 131 -5.28 3.83 -21.24
CA ALA A 131 -3.84 3.95 -21.46
C ALA A 131 -3.33 2.92 -22.48
N LEU A 132 -3.75 1.65 -22.36
CA LEU A 132 -3.44 0.61 -23.37
C LEU A 132 -3.98 0.98 -24.76
N ALA A 133 -5.19 1.51 -24.82
CA ALA A 133 -5.78 1.95 -26.08
C ALA A 133 -4.98 3.12 -26.70
N ALA A 134 -4.53 4.08 -25.89
CA ALA A 134 -3.70 5.19 -26.36
C ALA A 134 -2.34 4.73 -26.92
N LEU A 135 -1.80 3.64 -26.38
CA LEU A 135 -0.51 3.06 -26.80
C LEU A 135 -0.60 2.07 -27.96
N ARG A 136 -1.80 1.75 -28.46
CA ARG A 136 -1.99 0.69 -29.49
C ARG A 136 -1.11 0.90 -30.70
N ASP A 137 -1.10 2.11 -31.24
CA ASP A 137 -0.36 2.48 -32.45
C ASP A 137 0.95 3.24 -32.12
N ALA A 138 1.43 3.17 -30.88
CA ALA A 138 2.71 3.74 -30.51
C ALA A 138 3.85 2.89 -31.07
N PRO A 139 4.96 3.50 -31.56
CA PRO A 139 6.10 2.76 -32.04
C PRO A 139 6.74 1.96 -30.90
N ASP A 140 7.31 0.82 -31.23
CA ASP A 140 8.03 0.01 -30.26
C ASP A 140 9.26 0.75 -29.75
N SER A 141 9.26 1.01 -28.45
CA SER A 141 10.32 1.71 -27.75
C SER A 141 10.35 1.30 -26.27
N PRO A 142 11.46 1.52 -25.55
CA PRO A 142 11.51 1.25 -24.11
C PRO A 142 10.37 1.95 -23.34
N ALA A 143 10.07 3.21 -23.67
CA ALA A 143 9.01 3.99 -23.06
C ALA A 143 7.62 3.39 -23.32
N THR A 144 7.34 2.99 -24.59
CA THR A 144 6.08 2.34 -24.96
C THR A 144 5.87 1.05 -24.17
N PHE A 145 6.89 0.19 -24.11
CA PHE A 145 6.79 -1.08 -23.40
C PHE A 145 6.71 -0.90 -21.88
N ASN A 146 7.41 0.08 -21.30
CA ASN A 146 7.25 0.39 -19.88
C ASN A 146 5.83 0.85 -19.55
N LEU A 147 5.26 1.76 -20.32
CA LEU A 147 3.88 2.24 -20.11
C LEU A 147 2.84 1.13 -20.32
N ARG A 148 3.01 0.27 -21.35
CA ARG A 148 2.17 -0.92 -21.54
C ARG A 148 2.27 -1.86 -20.33
N GLY A 149 3.49 -2.09 -19.83
CA GLY A 149 3.73 -2.91 -18.64
C GLY A 149 3.03 -2.35 -17.40
N MET A 150 3.11 -1.04 -17.17
CA MET A 150 2.41 -0.37 -16.06
C MET A 150 0.90 -0.52 -16.17
N ALA A 151 0.33 -0.28 -17.34
CA ALA A 151 -1.11 -0.42 -17.57
C ALA A 151 -1.60 -1.87 -17.36
N LEU A 152 -0.85 -2.85 -17.85
CA LEU A 152 -1.16 -4.26 -17.66
C LEU A 152 -1.06 -4.69 -16.19
N ALA A 153 -0.08 -4.16 -15.47
CA ALA A 153 0.09 -4.42 -14.04
C ALA A 153 -1.09 -3.85 -13.23
N GLU A 154 -1.55 -2.64 -13.57
CA GLU A 154 -2.74 -2.02 -12.95
C GLU A 154 -4.00 -2.87 -13.15
N LEU A 155 -4.13 -3.51 -14.33
CA LEU A 155 -5.22 -4.42 -14.66
C LEU A 155 -5.05 -5.84 -14.08
N GLY A 156 -4.01 -6.09 -13.29
CA GLY A 156 -3.71 -7.40 -12.73
C GLY A 156 -3.22 -8.44 -13.77
N LYS A 157 -2.85 -8.01 -14.98
CA LYS A 157 -2.33 -8.86 -16.06
C LYS A 157 -0.80 -9.02 -15.93
N TYR A 158 -0.35 -9.54 -14.78
CA TYR A 158 1.07 -9.48 -14.36
C TYR A 158 2.02 -10.22 -15.31
N LYS A 159 1.60 -11.35 -15.89
CA LYS A 159 2.41 -12.08 -16.90
C LYS A 159 2.67 -11.25 -18.16
N ASP A 160 1.63 -10.55 -18.64
CA ASP A 160 1.75 -9.71 -19.83
C ASP A 160 2.53 -8.44 -19.52
N ALA A 161 2.38 -7.90 -18.29
CA ALA A 161 3.20 -6.79 -17.80
C ALA A 161 4.68 -7.19 -17.74
N ALA A 162 5.01 -8.38 -17.23
CA ALA A 162 6.38 -8.90 -17.20
C ALA A 162 6.99 -8.99 -18.61
N ARG A 163 6.23 -9.49 -19.60
CA ARG A 163 6.69 -9.53 -21.01
C ARG A 163 6.97 -8.11 -21.55
N SER A 164 6.10 -7.15 -21.23
CA SER A 164 6.29 -5.76 -21.66
C SER A 164 7.55 -5.15 -21.02
N PHE A 165 7.76 -5.33 -19.72
CA PHE A 165 8.96 -4.83 -19.05
C PHE A 165 10.24 -5.55 -19.51
N ASP A 166 10.19 -6.83 -19.85
CA ASP A 166 11.33 -7.56 -20.44
C ASP A 166 11.71 -6.97 -21.81
N GLN A 167 10.72 -6.66 -22.66
CA GLN A 167 10.97 -5.98 -23.93
C GLN A 167 11.58 -4.58 -23.72
N ALA A 168 11.05 -3.80 -22.75
CA ALA A 168 11.62 -2.50 -22.41
C ALA A 168 13.11 -2.64 -21.97
N ALA A 169 13.41 -3.60 -21.10
CA ALA A 169 14.76 -3.86 -20.59
C ALA A 169 15.72 -4.40 -21.66
N ARG A 170 15.22 -5.12 -22.67
CA ARG A 170 16.02 -5.57 -23.82
C ARG A 170 16.36 -4.43 -24.78
N LEU A 171 15.41 -3.53 -25.01
CA LEU A 171 15.61 -2.36 -25.89
C LEU A 171 16.49 -1.28 -25.24
N ASP A 172 16.40 -1.13 -23.92
CA ASP A 172 17.28 -0.27 -23.13
C ASP A 172 17.81 -1.04 -21.91
N PRO A 173 18.90 -1.81 -22.08
CA PRO A 173 19.50 -2.56 -20.98
C PRO A 173 20.10 -1.68 -19.87
N SER A 174 20.28 -0.38 -20.12
CA SER A 174 20.84 0.58 -19.15
C SER A 174 19.80 1.09 -18.15
N SER A 175 18.51 0.95 -18.45
CA SER A 175 17.40 1.44 -17.61
C SER A 175 17.23 0.63 -16.33
N PRO A 176 17.51 1.17 -15.13
CA PRO A 176 17.27 0.45 -13.88
C PRO A 176 15.78 0.24 -13.61
N GLY A 177 14.93 1.20 -14.00
CA GLY A 177 13.47 1.14 -13.80
C GLY A 177 12.82 -0.03 -14.54
N SER A 178 13.21 -0.29 -15.80
CA SER A 178 12.67 -1.42 -16.57
C SER A 178 12.99 -2.76 -15.92
N TRP A 179 14.24 -2.94 -15.43
CA TRP A 179 14.63 -4.15 -14.70
C TRP A 179 13.93 -4.28 -13.35
N ALA A 180 13.74 -3.18 -12.61
CA ALA A 180 13.03 -3.19 -11.33
C ALA A 180 11.55 -3.54 -11.50
N ASN A 181 10.88 -2.98 -12.50
CA ASN A 181 9.49 -3.29 -12.83
C ASN A 181 9.33 -4.75 -13.27
N LEU A 182 10.25 -5.26 -14.10
CA LEU A 182 10.30 -6.68 -14.46
C LEU A 182 10.44 -7.55 -13.20
N GLY A 183 11.38 -7.24 -12.33
CA GLY A 183 11.60 -7.95 -11.07
C GLY A 183 10.34 -7.98 -10.18
N MET A 184 9.60 -6.89 -10.11
CA MET A 184 8.33 -6.83 -9.37
C MET A 184 7.28 -7.77 -9.94
N MET A 185 7.10 -7.80 -11.27
CA MET A 185 6.11 -8.68 -11.90
C MET A 185 6.48 -10.16 -11.73
N LEU A 186 7.76 -10.49 -11.92
CA LEU A 186 8.27 -11.85 -11.71
C LEU A 186 8.04 -12.33 -10.27
N ARG A 187 8.26 -11.46 -9.29
CA ARG A 187 7.99 -11.74 -7.87
C ARG A 187 6.51 -12.03 -7.61
N ILE A 188 5.60 -11.22 -8.19
CA ILE A 188 4.15 -11.40 -8.05
C ILE A 188 3.71 -12.75 -8.64
N GLU A 189 4.31 -13.17 -9.74
CA GLU A 189 4.02 -14.46 -10.39
C GLU A 189 4.71 -15.66 -9.72
N GLY A 190 5.49 -15.44 -8.65
CA GLY A 190 6.21 -16.48 -7.93
C GLY A 190 7.51 -16.94 -8.57
N TRP A 191 8.01 -16.24 -9.59
CA TRP A 191 9.30 -16.51 -10.26
C TRP A 191 10.43 -15.79 -9.52
N PHE A 192 10.75 -16.30 -8.34
CA PHE A 192 11.59 -15.60 -7.36
C PHE A 192 13.05 -15.50 -7.79
N GLU A 193 13.60 -16.55 -8.38
CA GLU A 193 15.00 -16.55 -8.86
C GLU A 193 15.16 -15.51 -9.99
N GLU A 194 14.28 -15.53 -10.98
CA GLU A 194 14.30 -14.57 -12.08
C GLU A 194 14.04 -13.14 -11.58
N SER A 195 13.19 -12.99 -10.57
CA SER A 195 12.95 -11.70 -9.92
C SER A 195 14.22 -11.15 -9.28
N THR A 196 14.95 -11.97 -8.52
CA THR A 196 16.21 -11.53 -7.88
C THR A 196 17.27 -11.18 -8.93
N ILE A 197 17.39 -11.95 -10.02
CA ILE A 197 18.29 -11.64 -11.15
C ILE A 197 17.92 -10.30 -11.80
N ALA A 198 16.63 -10.02 -12.00
CA ALA A 198 16.17 -8.74 -12.55
C ALA A 198 16.52 -7.57 -11.62
N TYR A 199 16.30 -7.73 -10.31
CA TYR A 199 16.69 -6.71 -9.33
C TYR A 199 18.21 -6.55 -9.21
N ASP A 200 19.02 -7.59 -9.35
CA ASP A 200 20.49 -7.49 -9.41
C ASP A 200 20.92 -6.58 -10.57
N LYS A 201 20.30 -6.78 -11.74
CA LYS A 201 20.54 -5.92 -12.90
C LYS A 201 20.09 -4.48 -12.66
N ALA A 202 18.97 -4.28 -11.98
CA ALA A 202 18.46 -2.95 -11.62
C ALA A 202 19.43 -2.24 -10.66
N VAL A 203 19.84 -2.88 -9.58
CA VAL A 203 20.77 -2.32 -8.57
C VAL A 203 22.13 -1.97 -9.21
N ALA A 204 22.67 -2.84 -10.06
CA ALA A 204 23.95 -2.58 -10.75
C ALA A 204 23.92 -1.32 -11.63
N ARG A 205 22.74 -0.85 -12.05
CA ARG A 205 22.52 0.32 -12.92
C ARG A 205 22.00 1.55 -12.19
N ALA A 206 21.35 1.33 -11.04
CA ALA A 206 20.65 2.37 -10.30
C ALA A 206 21.57 3.29 -9.49
N GLY A 207 22.88 2.97 -9.39
CA GLY A 207 23.80 3.73 -8.55
C GLY A 207 23.33 3.73 -7.09
N ASN A 208 22.96 4.91 -6.59
CA ASN A 208 22.52 5.09 -5.20
C ASN A 208 20.99 5.10 -5.02
N ASP A 209 20.22 4.58 -5.96
CA ASP A 209 18.76 4.49 -5.81
C ASP A 209 18.40 3.51 -4.68
N VAL A 210 18.09 4.09 -3.52
CA VAL A 210 17.74 3.36 -2.31
C VAL A 210 16.44 2.57 -2.49
N GLN A 211 15.49 3.08 -3.26
CA GLN A 211 14.21 2.43 -3.44
C GLN A 211 14.33 1.10 -4.18
N ILE A 212 15.19 1.01 -5.19
CA ILE A 212 15.47 -0.23 -5.92
C ILE A 212 16.15 -1.26 -5.01
N LYS A 213 17.07 -0.82 -4.13
CA LYS A 213 17.70 -1.70 -3.13
C LYS A 213 16.67 -2.26 -2.15
N VAL A 214 15.72 -1.45 -1.68
CA VAL A 214 14.63 -1.90 -0.79
C VAL A 214 13.71 -2.90 -1.53
N TYR A 215 13.38 -2.67 -2.80
CA TYR A 215 12.59 -3.63 -3.57
C TYR A 215 13.32 -4.96 -3.78
N ARG A 216 14.64 -4.93 -3.99
CA ARG A 216 15.47 -6.15 -4.02
C ARG A 216 15.42 -6.90 -2.69
N ALA A 217 15.55 -6.21 -1.56
CA ALA A 217 15.42 -6.82 -0.23
C ALA A 217 14.08 -7.54 -0.06
N ILE A 218 12.97 -6.92 -0.48
CA ILE A 218 11.65 -7.53 -0.46
C ILE A 218 11.60 -8.78 -1.37
N ALA A 219 12.21 -8.75 -2.54
CA ALA A 219 12.28 -9.91 -3.43
C ALA A 219 13.08 -11.07 -2.79
N LEU A 220 14.19 -10.77 -2.13
CA LEU A 220 14.98 -11.76 -1.38
C LEU A 220 14.18 -12.41 -0.25
N LEU A 221 13.38 -11.62 0.49
CA LEU A 221 12.49 -12.15 1.54
C LEU A 221 11.41 -13.07 0.96
N HIS A 222 10.83 -12.73 -0.19
CA HIS A 222 9.89 -13.60 -0.91
C HIS A 222 10.55 -14.88 -1.41
N ALA A 223 11.79 -14.79 -1.90
CA ALA A 223 12.58 -15.93 -2.36
C ALA A 223 13.05 -16.87 -1.24
N GLY A 224 12.75 -16.55 0.03
CA GLY A 224 13.24 -17.31 1.17
C GLY A 224 14.70 -17.05 1.55
N ARG A 225 15.38 -16.11 0.88
CA ARG A 225 16.76 -15.68 1.18
C ARG A 225 16.77 -14.66 2.32
N TRP A 226 16.25 -15.06 3.48
CA TRP A 226 15.91 -14.14 4.57
C TRP A 226 17.12 -13.42 5.17
N LEU A 227 18.26 -14.09 5.36
CA LEU A 227 19.44 -13.43 5.94
C LEU A 227 19.96 -12.27 5.08
N GLU A 228 19.96 -12.45 3.77
CA GLU A 228 20.32 -11.40 2.82
C GLU A 228 19.23 -10.33 2.79
N GLY A 229 17.97 -10.76 2.69
CA GLY A 229 16.81 -9.87 2.67
C GLY A 229 16.75 -8.96 3.89
N TRP A 230 16.94 -9.49 5.11
CA TRP A 230 16.98 -8.68 6.34
C TRP A 230 18.12 -7.67 6.33
N ARG A 231 19.31 -8.09 5.89
CA ARG A 231 20.47 -7.19 5.81
C ARG A 231 20.23 -6.05 4.84
N GLU A 232 19.70 -6.35 3.67
CA GLU A 232 19.43 -5.35 2.66
C GLU A 232 18.20 -4.49 2.96
N TYR A 233 17.25 -4.98 3.72
CA TYR A 233 16.09 -4.18 4.10
C TYR A 233 16.46 -2.98 4.98
N GLU A 234 17.65 -2.96 5.58
CA GLU A 234 18.18 -1.81 6.30
C GLU A 234 18.44 -0.58 5.40
N TRP A 235 18.55 -0.74 4.08
CA TRP A 235 18.61 0.38 3.14
C TRP A 235 17.41 1.33 3.27
N ARG A 236 16.30 0.89 3.83
CA ARG A 236 15.11 1.74 4.05
C ARG A 236 15.42 2.97 4.92
N PHE A 237 16.41 2.91 5.82
CA PHE A 237 16.84 4.06 6.63
C PHE A 237 17.57 5.14 5.84
N SER A 238 18.03 4.83 4.64
CA SER A 238 18.64 5.80 3.73
C SER A 238 17.61 6.53 2.86
N ARG A 239 16.31 6.25 3.01
CA ARG A 239 15.25 6.99 2.32
C ARG A 239 15.07 8.36 2.95
N PRO A 240 14.75 9.42 2.16
CA PRO A 240 14.42 10.74 2.70
C PRO A 240 13.30 10.67 3.74
N GLY A 241 13.48 11.31 4.88
CA GLY A 241 12.51 11.30 5.99
C GLY A 241 12.50 10.04 6.84
N HIS A 242 13.36 9.07 6.57
CA HIS A 242 13.60 7.89 7.41
C HIS A 242 14.98 8.03 8.06
N GLY A 243 15.10 7.55 9.28
CA GLY A 243 16.37 7.62 10.03
C GLY A 243 16.28 6.85 11.33
N CYS A 244 17.37 6.84 12.07
CA CYS A 244 17.41 6.29 13.43
C CYS A 244 16.71 7.22 14.43
N LEU A 245 16.22 6.65 15.52
CA LEU A 245 15.51 7.39 16.57
C LEU A 245 16.43 8.30 17.38
N SER A 246 17.70 7.91 17.53
CA SER A 246 18.72 8.58 18.34
C SER A 246 20.11 8.46 17.71
N GLU A 247 21.11 9.08 18.32
CA GLU A 247 22.54 8.95 17.95
C GLU A 247 23.19 7.66 18.47
N ALA A 248 22.50 6.89 19.33
CA ALA A 248 23.03 5.63 19.83
C ALA A 248 23.26 4.62 18.69
N PRO A 249 24.27 3.74 18.82
CA PRO A 249 24.53 2.73 17.80
C PRO A 249 23.35 1.79 17.60
N VAL A 250 23.17 1.36 16.36
CA VAL A 250 22.15 0.35 16.01
C VAL A 250 22.59 -1.00 16.57
N LEU A 251 21.65 -1.72 17.21
CA LEU A 251 21.92 -3.05 17.76
C LEU A 251 22.43 -3.99 16.65
N PRO A 252 23.63 -4.58 16.79
CA PRO A 252 24.20 -5.46 15.77
C PRO A 252 23.45 -6.79 15.67
N THR A 253 23.79 -7.62 14.68
CA THR A 253 23.37 -9.02 14.67
C THR A 253 24.02 -9.75 15.83
N LEU A 254 23.24 -10.49 16.59
CA LEU A 254 23.69 -11.19 17.79
C LEU A 254 24.24 -12.57 17.42
N GLU A 255 25.35 -12.93 18.07
CA GLU A 255 25.85 -14.31 18.02
C GLU A 255 24.95 -15.25 18.84
N PRO A 256 24.88 -16.54 18.52
CA PRO A 256 23.97 -17.49 19.20
C PRO A 256 24.10 -17.56 20.73
N ALA A 257 25.28 -17.29 21.26
CA ALA A 257 25.58 -17.30 22.70
C ALA A 257 25.64 -15.88 23.33
N ALA A 258 25.16 -14.86 22.61
CA ALA A 258 25.22 -13.48 23.08
C ALA A 258 24.50 -13.30 24.42
N ARG A 259 25.08 -12.49 25.30
CA ARG A 259 24.49 -12.01 26.56
C ARG A 259 24.38 -10.48 26.46
N LEU A 260 23.32 -9.95 27.04
CA LEU A 260 23.02 -8.52 27.04
C LEU A 260 22.80 -8.00 28.47
N ASP A 261 23.44 -8.65 29.44
CA ASP A 261 23.25 -8.35 30.86
C ASP A 261 23.49 -6.87 31.15
N GLY A 262 22.45 -6.19 31.62
CA GLY A 262 22.51 -4.77 31.95
C GLY A 262 22.50 -3.81 30.75
N THR A 263 22.54 -4.34 29.52
CA THR A 263 22.49 -3.50 28.30
C THR A 263 21.11 -2.87 28.14
N ARG A 264 21.07 -1.55 28.01
CA ARG A 264 19.82 -0.78 27.80
C ARG A 264 19.55 -0.63 26.30
N ILE A 265 18.41 -1.11 25.85
CA ILE A 265 18.05 -1.12 24.44
C ILE A 265 16.71 -0.42 24.22
N ILE A 266 16.68 0.57 23.34
CA ILE A 266 15.43 1.12 22.82
C ILE A 266 15.04 0.36 21.56
N VAL A 267 13.80 -0.19 21.56
CA VAL A 267 13.16 -0.74 20.37
C VAL A 267 12.00 0.17 19.97
N TRP A 268 12.06 0.73 18.76
CA TRP A 268 11.15 1.79 18.35
C TRP A 268 10.29 1.44 17.15
N HIS A 269 9.07 2.02 17.12
CA HIS A 269 8.07 1.86 16.07
C HIS A 269 8.54 2.47 14.76
N GLU A 270 8.31 1.73 13.67
CA GLU A 270 8.53 2.15 12.30
C GLU A 270 7.40 1.60 11.42
N GLU A 271 7.02 2.34 10.39
CA GLU A 271 6.01 1.94 9.39
C GLU A 271 4.60 1.75 10.00
N GLY A 272 4.06 0.55 10.06
CA GLY A 272 2.68 0.28 10.47
C GLY A 272 2.53 -0.38 11.83
N PHE A 273 1.37 -0.25 12.44
CA PHE A 273 1.05 -0.94 13.71
C PHE A 273 1.21 -2.46 13.61
N GLY A 274 0.88 -3.04 12.43
CA GLY A 274 1.05 -4.47 12.19
C GLY A 274 2.50 -4.92 12.30
N ASP A 275 3.44 -4.09 11.84
CA ASP A 275 4.88 -4.39 11.91
C ASP A 275 5.35 -4.43 13.36
N THR A 276 4.96 -3.45 14.16
CA THR A 276 5.27 -3.44 15.60
C THR A 276 4.66 -4.65 16.31
N LEU A 277 3.38 -4.93 16.07
CA LEU A 277 2.72 -6.10 16.68
C LEU A 277 3.39 -7.40 16.25
N GLN A 278 3.78 -7.55 14.98
CA GLN A 278 4.45 -8.75 14.48
C GLN A 278 5.81 -8.96 15.15
N PHE A 279 6.63 -7.92 15.19
CA PHE A 279 8.01 -8.05 15.64
C PHE A 279 8.20 -7.86 17.16
N ALA A 280 7.15 -7.47 17.89
CA ALA A 280 7.16 -7.47 19.35
C ALA A 280 7.48 -8.84 19.97
N ARG A 281 7.32 -9.94 19.21
CA ARG A 281 7.71 -11.31 19.61
C ARG A 281 9.17 -11.46 20.02
N TYR A 282 10.05 -10.57 19.56
CA TYR A 282 11.46 -10.60 19.90
C TYR A 282 11.78 -9.89 21.21
N LEU A 283 10.88 -9.07 21.75
CA LEU A 283 11.13 -8.32 22.98
C LEU A 283 11.37 -9.23 24.20
N PRO A 284 10.54 -10.28 24.43
CA PRO A 284 10.81 -11.22 25.51
C PRO A 284 12.18 -11.93 25.37
N ILE A 285 12.63 -12.15 24.13
CA ILE A 285 13.90 -12.81 23.85
C ILE A 285 15.06 -11.88 24.22
N LEU A 286 15.00 -10.59 23.84
CA LEU A 286 15.99 -9.60 24.28
C LEU A 286 16.06 -9.51 25.81
N ALA A 287 14.91 -9.48 26.47
CA ALA A 287 14.84 -9.45 27.92
C ALA A 287 15.43 -10.73 28.56
N ALA A 288 15.18 -11.90 27.99
CA ALA A 288 15.74 -13.17 28.45
C ALA A 288 17.26 -13.26 28.27
N LEU A 289 17.83 -12.49 27.31
CA LEU A 289 19.29 -12.35 27.16
C LEU A 289 19.90 -11.38 28.18
N GLY A 290 19.10 -10.74 29.04
CA GLY A 290 19.54 -9.83 30.11
C GLY A 290 19.41 -8.34 29.77
N ALA A 291 18.82 -7.98 28.61
CA ALA A 291 18.66 -6.59 28.23
C ALA A 291 17.56 -5.88 29.02
N ALA A 292 17.79 -4.62 29.37
CA ALA A 292 16.75 -3.69 29.83
C ALA A 292 16.08 -3.04 28.63
N VAL A 293 14.93 -3.58 28.21
CA VAL A 293 14.24 -3.18 26.97
C VAL A 293 13.24 -2.06 27.22
N THR A 294 13.38 -0.96 26.52
CA THR A 294 12.36 0.11 26.40
C THR A 294 11.73 0.06 25.02
N ALA A 295 10.40 -0.08 24.96
CA ALA A 295 9.65 0.01 23.70
C ALA A 295 9.09 1.42 23.51
N VAL A 296 9.44 2.07 22.40
CA VAL A 296 8.93 3.39 22.02
C VAL A 296 7.94 3.21 20.88
N VAL A 297 6.65 3.45 21.13
CA VAL A 297 5.56 3.11 20.23
C VAL A 297 4.46 4.18 20.22
N PRO A 298 3.62 4.25 19.19
CA PRO A 298 2.43 5.10 19.19
C PRO A 298 1.49 4.80 20.37
N ALA A 299 0.80 5.82 20.86
CA ALA A 299 -0.10 5.73 22.01
C ALA A 299 -1.10 4.56 21.92
N ALA A 300 -1.61 4.29 20.72
CA ALA A 300 -2.54 3.19 20.47
C ALA A 300 -1.99 1.78 20.79
N LEU A 301 -0.66 1.60 20.84
CA LEU A 301 -0.01 0.33 21.12
C LEU A 301 0.53 0.21 22.56
N VAL A 302 0.60 1.31 23.31
CA VAL A 302 1.23 1.33 24.64
C VAL A 302 0.60 0.34 25.59
N ARG A 303 -0.73 0.34 25.73
CA ARG A 303 -1.42 -0.53 26.70
C ARG A 303 -1.29 -2.00 26.36
N VAL A 304 -1.41 -2.38 25.10
CA VAL A 304 -1.35 -3.80 24.68
C VAL A 304 0.06 -4.37 24.80
N LEU A 305 1.12 -3.56 24.60
CA LEU A 305 2.50 -4.01 24.70
C LEU A 305 3.02 -4.04 26.15
N ARG A 306 2.43 -3.29 27.07
CA ARG A 306 2.79 -3.35 28.50
C ARG A 306 2.62 -4.74 29.12
N GLY A 307 1.77 -5.57 28.53
CA GLY A 307 1.57 -6.96 28.97
C GLY A 307 2.66 -7.93 28.55
N ILE A 308 3.66 -7.52 27.76
CA ILE A 308 4.74 -8.41 27.31
C ILE A 308 5.74 -8.63 28.44
N PRO A 309 6.02 -9.89 28.85
CA PRO A 309 6.96 -10.18 29.92
C PRO A 309 8.38 -9.67 29.66
N GLY A 310 9.02 -9.12 30.69
CA GLY A 310 10.43 -8.71 30.66
C GLY A 310 10.71 -7.36 30.02
N ILE A 311 9.68 -6.62 29.58
CA ILE A 311 9.87 -5.24 29.09
C ILE A 311 9.92 -4.29 30.27
N ALA A 312 10.99 -3.47 30.34
CA ALA A 312 11.17 -2.52 31.41
C ALA A 312 10.23 -1.32 31.31
N VAL A 313 10.10 -0.75 30.09
CA VAL A 313 9.30 0.46 29.83
C VAL A 313 8.60 0.34 28.47
N VAL A 314 7.34 0.80 28.42
CA VAL A 314 6.62 1.06 27.16
C VAL A 314 6.10 2.49 27.21
N GLN A 315 6.57 3.33 26.28
CA GLN A 315 6.24 4.75 26.21
C GLN A 315 5.96 5.24 24.80
N THR A 316 5.42 6.46 24.67
CA THR A 316 5.33 7.18 23.38
C THR A 316 6.65 7.88 23.06
N GLY A 317 6.80 8.28 21.79
CA GLY A 317 7.96 9.05 21.34
C GLY A 317 7.94 10.54 21.67
N ASP A 318 6.86 11.04 22.29
CA ASP A 318 6.65 12.48 22.54
C ASP A 318 7.43 13.01 23.75
N GLY A 319 8.00 12.13 24.57
CA GLY A 319 8.76 12.46 25.75
C GLY A 319 10.27 12.24 25.60
N PRO A 320 11.07 12.58 26.62
CA PRO A 320 12.50 12.29 26.62
C PRO A 320 12.75 10.79 26.56
N LEU A 321 13.70 10.40 25.73
CA LEU A 321 14.15 9.01 25.70
C LEU A 321 15.01 8.72 26.94
N PRO A 322 14.85 7.54 27.58
CA PRO A 322 15.74 7.14 28.64
C PRO A 322 17.16 6.89 28.10
N ASP A 323 18.16 6.94 28.98
CA ASP A 323 19.52 6.55 28.63
C ASP A 323 19.55 5.13 28.05
N HIS A 324 20.26 4.93 26.98
CA HIS A 324 20.34 3.64 26.29
C HIS A 324 21.68 3.47 25.57
N ASP A 325 22.10 2.22 25.47
CA ASP A 325 23.37 1.84 24.87
C ASP A 325 23.23 1.49 23.40
N TYR A 326 22.05 0.98 23.00
CA TYR A 326 21.69 0.64 21.61
C TYR A 326 20.26 1.04 21.28
N GLN A 327 20.03 1.24 19.99
CA GLN A 327 18.69 1.38 19.43
C GLN A 327 18.43 0.33 18.34
N CYS A 328 17.15 -0.02 18.13
CA CYS A 328 16.72 -0.92 17.07
C CYS A 328 15.28 -0.62 16.66
N SER A 329 14.99 -0.57 15.36
CA SER A 329 13.59 -0.60 14.91
C SER A 329 13.00 -1.99 15.14
N PHE A 330 11.69 -2.09 15.43
CA PHE A 330 10.99 -3.37 15.47
C PHE A 330 11.23 -4.21 14.22
N ILE A 331 11.22 -3.60 13.05
CA ILE A 331 11.38 -4.28 11.74
C ILE A 331 12.82 -4.83 11.56
N SER A 332 13.80 -4.29 12.27
CA SER A 332 15.19 -4.75 12.23
C SER A 332 15.49 -5.94 13.17
N LEU A 333 14.57 -6.29 14.07
CA LEU A 333 14.76 -7.41 15.00
C LEU A 333 15.02 -8.76 14.31
N PRO A 334 14.35 -9.13 13.19
CA PRO A 334 14.72 -10.35 12.46
C PRO A 334 16.17 -10.36 11.98
N ARG A 335 16.75 -9.21 11.62
CA ARG A 335 18.18 -9.07 11.29
C ARG A 335 19.04 -9.31 12.52
N VAL A 336 18.66 -8.69 13.65
CA VAL A 336 19.41 -8.84 14.92
C VAL A 336 19.51 -10.30 15.32
N PHE A 337 18.45 -11.07 15.16
CA PHE A 337 18.39 -12.50 15.50
C PHE A 337 18.73 -13.45 14.33
N ALA A 338 19.19 -12.94 13.21
CA ALA A 338 19.49 -13.72 11.99
C ALA A 338 18.36 -14.72 11.66
N THR A 339 17.09 -14.28 11.78
CA THR A 339 15.90 -15.14 11.73
C THR A 339 15.72 -15.80 10.36
N LEU A 340 15.56 -17.12 10.34
CA LEU A 340 15.12 -17.91 9.20
C LEU A 340 13.65 -18.34 9.38
N PRO A 341 12.96 -18.77 8.31
CA PRO A 341 11.56 -19.17 8.40
C PRO A 341 11.28 -20.24 9.47
N ARG A 342 12.20 -21.19 9.67
CA ARG A 342 12.09 -22.25 10.67
C ARG A 342 12.35 -21.78 12.11
N ASP A 343 13.03 -20.65 12.28
CA ASP A 343 13.47 -20.14 13.58
C ASP A 343 12.56 -19.04 14.12
N VAL A 344 11.45 -18.76 13.42
CA VAL A 344 10.47 -17.75 13.84
C VAL A 344 9.84 -18.17 15.18
N PRO A 345 9.91 -17.32 16.23
CA PRO A 345 9.22 -17.61 17.49
C PRO A 345 7.70 -17.62 17.29
N GLY A 346 7.10 -18.81 17.17
CA GLY A 346 5.69 -18.97 16.81
C GLY A 346 4.71 -18.99 18.00
N ALA A 347 5.21 -19.08 19.25
CA ALA A 347 4.34 -19.06 20.43
C ALA A 347 3.63 -17.72 20.59
N PRO A 348 2.39 -17.70 21.15
CA PRO A 348 1.70 -16.46 21.50
C PRO A 348 2.53 -15.62 22.47
N TYR A 349 2.58 -14.30 22.24
CA TYR A 349 3.37 -13.36 23.02
C TYR A 349 2.60 -12.11 23.44
N LEU A 350 1.35 -11.96 23.00
CA LEU A 350 0.41 -10.94 23.44
C LEU A 350 -0.79 -11.60 24.13
N ALA A 351 -1.30 -10.93 25.14
CA ALA A 351 -2.51 -11.33 25.84
C ALA A 351 -3.38 -10.08 26.13
N ALA A 352 -4.69 -10.29 26.15
CA ALA A 352 -5.60 -9.24 26.63
C ALA A 352 -5.56 -9.15 28.15
N ASP A 353 -5.79 -7.95 28.67
CA ASP A 353 -6.10 -7.76 30.09
C ASP A 353 -7.37 -8.53 30.45
N ALA A 354 -7.30 -9.38 31.49
CA ALA A 354 -8.40 -10.28 31.83
C ALA A 354 -9.65 -9.53 32.36
N ALA A 355 -9.45 -8.41 33.06
CA ALA A 355 -10.56 -7.61 33.56
C ALA A 355 -11.25 -6.89 32.40
N LEU A 356 -10.48 -6.31 31.48
CA LEU A 356 -10.99 -5.65 30.28
C LEU A 356 -11.71 -6.65 29.35
N ALA A 357 -11.17 -7.87 29.21
CA ALA A 357 -11.80 -8.93 28.42
C ALA A 357 -13.18 -9.33 29.01
N LYS A 358 -13.35 -9.37 30.34
CA LYS A 358 -14.65 -9.60 30.98
C LYS A 358 -15.65 -8.49 30.71
N VAL A 359 -15.21 -7.23 30.73
CA VAL A 359 -16.06 -6.08 30.40
C VAL A 359 -16.58 -6.18 28.97
N TRP A 360 -15.71 -6.52 28.01
CA TRP A 360 -16.11 -6.68 26.62
C TRP A 360 -16.97 -7.92 26.38
N ALA A 361 -16.75 -9.03 27.10
CA ALA A 361 -17.56 -10.24 27.00
C ALA A 361 -19.07 -9.98 27.24
N ALA A 362 -19.39 -9.04 28.12
CA ALA A 362 -20.77 -8.68 28.42
C ALA A 362 -21.50 -7.95 27.28
N ARG A 363 -20.74 -7.38 26.32
CA ARG A 363 -21.25 -6.59 25.20
C ARG A 363 -21.30 -7.39 23.89
N LEU A 364 -20.79 -8.63 23.89
CA LEU A 364 -20.72 -9.49 22.71
C LEU A 364 -21.84 -10.53 22.72
N PRO A 365 -22.20 -11.09 21.56
CA PRO A 365 -23.17 -12.18 21.48
C PRO A 365 -22.79 -13.34 22.40
N ARG A 366 -23.78 -13.96 23.05
CA ARG A 366 -23.55 -15.04 24.01
C ARG A 366 -23.69 -16.43 23.40
N ASP A 367 -24.36 -16.53 22.27
CA ASP A 367 -24.62 -17.75 21.52
C ASP A 367 -23.79 -17.78 20.21
N GLY A 368 -23.69 -18.96 19.59
CA GLY A 368 -23.04 -19.14 18.30
C GLY A 368 -21.52 -19.05 18.33
N LEU A 369 -20.92 -19.14 17.14
CA LEU A 369 -19.48 -18.97 16.90
C LEU A 369 -19.17 -17.47 16.71
N ARG A 370 -18.49 -16.86 17.66
CA ARG A 370 -18.16 -15.43 17.62
C ARG A 370 -17.00 -15.19 16.64
N THR A 371 -17.32 -14.53 15.55
CA THR A 371 -16.43 -14.32 14.41
C THR A 371 -16.13 -12.85 14.23
N GLY A 372 -14.88 -12.42 14.46
CA GLY A 372 -14.44 -11.04 14.22
C GLY A 372 -14.24 -10.77 12.73
N LEU A 373 -14.64 -9.60 12.25
CA LEU A 373 -14.50 -9.20 10.85
C LEU A 373 -13.69 -7.92 10.68
N VAL A 374 -12.72 -7.95 9.75
CA VAL A 374 -12.04 -6.76 9.22
C VAL A 374 -11.97 -6.88 7.70
N TRP A 375 -12.59 -5.93 6.99
CA TRP A 375 -12.72 -6.00 5.53
C TRP A 375 -11.83 -5.05 4.77
N ALA A 376 -11.25 -4.04 5.42
CA ALA A 376 -10.43 -3.06 4.76
C ALA A 376 -9.25 -2.59 5.62
N GLY A 377 -8.12 -2.34 4.97
CA GLY A 377 -7.00 -1.61 5.55
C GLY A 377 -7.17 -0.09 5.43
N GLN A 378 -6.31 0.66 6.12
CA GLN A 378 -6.24 2.10 5.97
C GLN A 378 -5.73 2.44 4.57
N ALA A 379 -6.44 3.35 3.89
CA ALA A 379 -6.00 3.86 2.61
C ALA A 379 -4.73 4.73 2.76
N ARG A 380 -3.81 4.59 1.81
CA ARG A 380 -2.59 5.38 1.69
C ARG A 380 -2.61 6.14 0.36
N PRO A 381 -3.27 7.30 0.30
CA PRO A 381 -3.52 8.02 -0.96
C PRO A 381 -2.23 8.53 -1.63
N TRP A 382 -1.10 8.54 -0.92
CA TRP A 382 0.21 8.86 -1.50
C TRP A 382 0.84 7.73 -2.30
N LEU A 383 0.33 6.50 -2.19
CA LEU A 383 0.70 5.37 -3.05
C LEU A 383 -0.26 5.31 -4.24
N GLN A 384 0.27 5.41 -5.46
CA GLN A 384 -0.53 5.47 -6.68
C GLN A 384 -0.13 4.36 -7.66
N GLY A 385 -1.02 4.13 -8.64
CA GLY A 385 -0.82 3.17 -9.71
C GLY A 385 -0.66 1.73 -9.22
N PHE A 386 0.01 0.91 -10.00
CA PHE A 386 0.20 -0.51 -9.71
C PHE A 386 1.04 -0.80 -8.45
N THR A 387 1.71 0.21 -7.89
CA THR A 387 2.41 0.10 -6.60
C THR A 387 1.46 0.24 -5.42
N SER A 388 0.28 0.83 -5.59
CA SER A 388 -0.74 0.94 -4.55
C SER A 388 -1.44 -0.40 -4.36
N PHE A 389 -1.32 -0.97 -3.17
CA PHE A 389 -1.93 -2.26 -2.84
C PHE A 389 -3.12 -2.15 -1.86
N ASP A 390 -3.40 -0.96 -1.33
CA ASP A 390 -4.45 -0.81 -0.32
C ASP A 390 -5.85 -1.12 -0.88
N HIS A 391 -6.14 -0.71 -2.12
CA HIS A 391 -7.39 -1.05 -2.78
C HIS A 391 -7.47 -2.54 -3.17
N ARG A 392 -6.32 -3.21 -3.47
CA ARG A 392 -6.29 -4.63 -3.82
C ARG A 392 -6.43 -5.54 -2.61
N ARG A 393 -6.01 -5.11 -1.40
CA ARG A 393 -6.17 -5.87 -0.15
C ARG A 393 -7.49 -5.62 0.56
N SER A 394 -8.21 -4.54 0.20
CA SER A 394 -9.46 -4.15 0.86
C SER A 394 -10.67 -4.63 0.07
N LEU A 395 -11.71 -5.06 0.80
CA LEU A 395 -13.00 -5.43 0.24
C LEU A 395 -14.07 -4.43 0.73
N ALA A 396 -15.20 -4.37 0.03
CA ALA A 396 -16.39 -3.82 0.64
C ALA A 396 -17.05 -4.89 1.53
N LEU A 397 -17.68 -4.50 2.64
CA LEU A 397 -18.37 -5.43 3.56
C LEU A 397 -19.39 -6.32 2.83
N LYS A 398 -20.04 -5.81 1.79
CA LYS A 398 -20.97 -6.59 0.95
C LYS A 398 -20.34 -7.85 0.32
N ALA A 399 -19.04 -7.89 0.14
CA ALA A 399 -18.35 -9.09 -0.35
C ALA A 399 -18.36 -10.24 0.66
N PHE A 400 -18.64 -9.97 1.93
CA PHE A 400 -18.79 -10.96 2.99
C PHE A 400 -20.18 -11.64 3.01
N ALA A 401 -21.07 -11.32 2.08
CA ALA A 401 -22.41 -11.93 1.97
C ALA A 401 -22.42 -13.48 2.04
N PRO A 402 -21.44 -14.23 1.47
CA PRO A 402 -21.40 -15.68 1.65
C PRO A 402 -21.33 -16.14 3.11
N LEU A 403 -20.75 -15.35 4.01
CA LEU A 403 -20.67 -15.67 5.43
C LEU A 403 -22.03 -15.55 6.13
N ALA A 404 -22.93 -14.66 5.67
CA ALA A 404 -24.26 -14.50 6.23
C ALA A 404 -25.12 -15.78 6.10
N ALA A 405 -24.77 -16.66 5.16
CA ALA A 405 -25.43 -17.96 5.00
C ALA A 405 -24.96 -19.04 6.01
N VAL A 406 -23.88 -18.77 6.75
CA VAL A 406 -23.29 -19.72 7.71
C VAL A 406 -24.08 -19.69 9.01
N ARG A 407 -24.99 -20.64 9.17
CA ARG A 407 -25.84 -20.74 10.37
C ARG A 407 -25.01 -21.00 11.63
N GLY A 408 -25.30 -20.28 12.71
CA GLY A 408 -24.60 -20.41 13.99
C GLY A 408 -23.36 -19.53 14.12
N ALA A 409 -22.98 -18.76 13.10
CA ALA A 409 -22.00 -17.69 13.22
C ALA A 409 -22.64 -16.41 13.79
N ARG A 410 -21.89 -15.69 14.62
CA ARG A 410 -22.21 -14.34 15.13
C ARG A 410 -21.06 -13.41 14.81
N PHE A 411 -21.35 -12.36 14.06
CA PHE A 411 -20.30 -11.50 13.55
C PHE A 411 -20.08 -10.28 14.45
N VAL A 412 -18.82 -9.94 14.66
CA VAL A 412 -18.39 -8.80 15.48
C VAL A 412 -17.46 -7.95 14.61
N SER A 413 -17.80 -6.69 14.41
CA SER A 413 -16.94 -5.72 13.72
C SER A 413 -15.68 -5.45 14.53
N LEU A 414 -14.53 -5.54 13.87
CA LEU A 414 -13.22 -5.06 14.34
C LEU A 414 -12.69 -3.99 13.37
N GLN A 415 -13.55 -3.49 12.48
CA GLN A 415 -13.18 -2.53 11.46
C GLN A 415 -13.13 -1.12 12.04
N ALA A 416 -11.97 -0.49 11.95
CA ALA A 416 -11.77 0.91 12.29
C ALA A 416 -11.66 1.79 11.03
N GLY A 417 -11.73 3.11 11.23
CA GLY A 417 -11.56 4.14 10.21
C GLY A 417 -12.75 4.28 9.25
N THR A 418 -12.55 5.00 8.15
CA THR A 418 -13.62 5.31 7.17
C THR A 418 -14.41 4.08 6.70
N PRO A 419 -13.82 2.89 6.46
CA PRO A 419 -14.59 1.72 6.03
C PRO A 419 -15.59 1.20 7.06
N ALA A 420 -15.47 1.57 8.36
CA ALA A 420 -16.37 1.12 9.42
C ALA A 420 -17.83 1.53 9.16
N ALA A 421 -18.05 2.65 8.47
CA ALA A 421 -19.40 3.12 8.12
C ALA A 421 -20.22 2.07 7.33
N GLN A 422 -19.56 1.14 6.62
CA GLN A 422 -20.25 0.06 5.92
C GLN A 422 -20.95 -0.94 6.87
N GLY A 423 -20.53 -0.97 8.15
CA GLY A 423 -21.17 -1.78 9.18
C GLY A 423 -22.61 -1.40 9.49
N GLN A 424 -23.04 -0.19 9.11
CA GLN A 424 -24.43 0.26 9.24
C GLN A 424 -25.38 -0.43 8.24
N GLU A 425 -24.84 -0.94 7.13
CA GLU A 425 -25.58 -1.64 6.09
C GLU A 425 -24.91 -3.01 5.79
N PRO A 426 -24.93 -3.95 6.74
CA PRO A 426 -24.32 -5.26 6.54
C PRO A 426 -25.07 -6.05 5.46
N PRO A 427 -24.44 -7.10 4.87
CA PRO A 427 -25.12 -8.03 3.97
C PRO A 427 -26.43 -8.55 4.56
N LEU A 428 -27.41 -8.80 3.71
CA LEU A 428 -28.71 -9.35 4.11
C LEU A 428 -28.52 -10.63 4.95
N ASN A 429 -29.21 -10.71 6.07
CA ASN A 429 -29.15 -11.81 7.06
C ASN A 429 -27.82 -11.92 7.82
N MET A 430 -26.92 -10.96 7.72
CA MET A 430 -25.72 -10.91 8.56
C MET A 430 -26.02 -10.17 9.87
N GLU A 431 -26.04 -10.89 10.98
CA GLU A 431 -26.13 -10.29 12.32
C GLU A 431 -24.74 -9.77 12.73
N LEU A 432 -24.50 -8.47 12.53
CA LEU A 432 -23.23 -7.80 12.84
C LEU A 432 -23.37 -6.93 14.10
N THR A 433 -22.62 -7.29 15.14
CA THR A 433 -22.44 -6.44 16.33
C THR A 433 -21.25 -5.53 16.09
N ASP A 434 -21.41 -4.22 16.26
CA ASP A 434 -20.33 -3.25 16.11
C ASP A 434 -19.99 -2.55 17.44
N PRO A 435 -18.94 -2.97 18.14
CA PRO A 435 -18.48 -2.37 19.38
C PRO A 435 -17.47 -1.23 19.17
N MET A 436 -17.10 -0.90 17.94
CA MET A 436 -15.91 -0.10 17.60
C MET A 436 -15.98 1.36 18.08
N GLU A 437 -17.15 1.95 18.23
CA GLU A 437 -17.30 3.30 18.81
C GLU A 437 -16.74 3.43 20.23
N SER A 438 -16.72 2.33 20.99
CA SER A 438 -16.21 2.29 22.37
C SER A 438 -14.75 1.82 22.46
N VAL A 439 -14.11 1.53 21.33
CA VAL A 439 -12.70 1.08 21.26
C VAL A 439 -11.78 2.29 21.22
N HIS A 440 -10.87 2.39 22.17
CA HIS A 440 -9.92 3.50 22.28
C HIS A 440 -8.55 3.16 21.71
N ASP A 441 -8.10 1.90 21.86
CA ASP A 441 -6.79 1.46 21.43
C ASP A 441 -6.72 -0.06 21.16
N PHE A 442 -5.53 -0.58 20.89
CA PHE A 442 -5.33 -2.00 20.63
C PHE A 442 -5.51 -2.90 21.86
N ALA A 443 -5.50 -2.37 23.10
CA ALA A 443 -5.82 -3.16 24.28
C ALA A 443 -7.31 -3.49 24.34
N ASP A 444 -8.19 -2.54 23.97
CA ASP A 444 -9.62 -2.83 23.81
C ASP A 444 -9.87 -3.82 22.68
N THR A 445 -9.20 -3.64 21.53
CA THR A 445 -9.29 -4.59 20.41
C THR A 445 -8.84 -6.00 20.83
N ALA A 446 -7.73 -6.12 21.57
CA ALA A 446 -7.26 -7.39 22.12
C ALA A 446 -8.28 -8.01 23.08
N ALA A 447 -8.92 -7.21 23.93
CA ALA A 447 -9.93 -7.66 24.86
C ALA A 447 -11.20 -8.20 24.14
N ILE A 448 -11.60 -7.57 23.04
CA ILE A 448 -12.66 -8.10 22.17
C ILE A 448 -12.20 -9.41 21.53
N ILE A 449 -11.01 -9.45 20.90
CA ILE A 449 -10.45 -10.65 20.25
C ILE A 449 -10.33 -11.82 21.22
N ALA A 450 -10.00 -11.57 22.50
CA ALA A 450 -9.93 -12.61 23.52
C ALA A 450 -11.23 -13.40 23.67
N ASN A 451 -12.36 -12.77 23.38
CA ASN A 451 -13.70 -13.34 23.45
C ASN A 451 -14.22 -13.91 22.12
N LEU A 452 -13.44 -13.83 21.05
CA LEU A 452 -13.81 -14.38 19.75
C LEU A 452 -13.26 -15.79 19.56
N ASP A 453 -13.96 -16.57 18.75
CA ASP A 453 -13.57 -17.94 18.39
C ASP A 453 -12.65 -17.95 17.15
N VAL A 454 -12.85 -17.00 16.23
CA VAL A 454 -12.04 -16.83 15.01
C VAL A 454 -12.08 -15.36 14.56
N VAL A 455 -11.01 -14.92 13.90
CA VAL A 455 -10.94 -13.59 13.25
C VAL A 455 -10.75 -13.78 11.75
N ILE A 456 -11.66 -13.24 10.95
CA ILE A 456 -11.58 -13.18 9.49
C ILE A 456 -11.17 -11.77 9.10
N THR A 457 -10.00 -11.61 8.50
CA THR A 457 -9.42 -10.28 8.26
C THR A 457 -8.62 -10.24 6.98
N VAL A 458 -8.65 -9.10 6.29
CA VAL A 458 -7.63 -8.78 5.28
C VAL A 458 -6.28 -8.50 5.96
N ASP A 459 -5.21 -8.36 5.19
CA ASP A 459 -3.84 -8.09 5.68
C ASP A 459 -3.77 -6.71 6.40
N THR A 460 -4.02 -6.72 7.72
CA THR A 460 -4.08 -5.54 8.58
C THR A 460 -3.41 -5.80 9.94
N SER A 461 -3.26 -4.75 10.76
CA SER A 461 -2.75 -4.87 12.14
C SER A 461 -3.56 -5.82 13.03
N VAL A 462 -4.86 -5.98 12.75
CA VAL A 462 -5.72 -6.92 13.50
C VAL A 462 -5.34 -8.38 13.22
N ALA A 463 -4.91 -8.71 11.99
CA ALA A 463 -4.37 -10.04 11.68
C ALA A 463 -3.16 -10.38 12.56
N HIS A 464 -2.26 -9.41 12.71
CA HIS A 464 -1.06 -9.54 13.54
C HIS A 464 -1.40 -9.62 15.03
N LEU A 465 -2.34 -8.80 15.51
CA LEU A 465 -2.78 -8.84 16.91
C LEU A 465 -3.42 -10.18 17.26
N ALA A 466 -4.37 -10.63 16.46
CA ALA A 466 -5.06 -11.91 16.70
C ALA A 466 -4.09 -13.10 16.62
N GLY A 467 -3.19 -13.11 15.65
CA GLY A 467 -2.14 -14.12 15.53
C GLY A 467 -1.15 -14.09 16.69
N ALA A 468 -0.75 -12.92 17.16
CA ALA A 468 0.12 -12.74 18.33
C ALA A 468 -0.51 -13.25 19.65
N MET A 469 -1.85 -13.21 19.72
CA MET A 469 -2.64 -13.77 20.84
C MET A 469 -2.92 -15.27 20.68
N GLY A 470 -2.46 -15.92 19.61
CA GLY A 470 -2.71 -17.34 19.34
C GLY A 470 -4.16 -17.65 18.97
N LYS A 471 -4.95 -16.67 18.54
CA LYS A 471 -6.32 -16.87 18.07
C LYS A 471 -6.34 -17.47 16.67
N PRO A 472 -7.34 -18.31 16.34
CA PRO A 472 -7.58 -18.71 14.96
C PRO A 472 -7.82 -17.49 14.07
N VAL A 473 -7.07 -17.39 12.99
CA VAL A 473 -7.19 -16.30 12.01
C VAL A 473 -7.38 -16.87 10.62
N PHE A 474 -8.42 -16.42 9.92
CA PHE A 474 -8.60 -16.62 8.48
C PHE A 474 -8.16 -15.34 7.78
N LEU A 475 -6.96 -15.38 7.21
CA LEU A 475 -6.38 -14.25 6.50
C LEU A 475 -6.87 -14.25 5.05
N LEU A 476 -7.55 -13.18 4.66
CA LEU A 476 -7.94 -12.92 3.27
C LEU A 476 -6.77 -12.28 2.55
N ASP A 477 -6.08 -13.04 1.71
CA ASP A 477 -4.84 -12.59 1.08
C ASP A 477 -5.02 -12.34 -0.41
N ARG A 478 -4.45 -11.25 -0.89
CA ARG A 478 -4.48 -10.87 -2.31
C ARG A 478 -3.49 -11.70 -3.14
N TYR A 479 -3.66 -11.72 -4.46
CA TYR A 479 -2.78 -12.44 -5.39
C TYR A 479 -1.31 -11.98 -5.29
N ASP A 480 -1.09 -10.66 -5.31
CA ASP A 480 0.22 -10.00 -5.21
C ASP A 480 0.69 -9.86 -3.75
N ASN A 481 0.62 -10.92 -3.00
CA ASN A 481 0.77 -11.01 -1.55
C ASN A 481 2.01 -10.30 -0.96
N CYS A 482 2.00 -10.13 0.36
CA CYS A 482 3.16 -9.66 1.12
C CYS A 482 4.16 -10.81 1.35
N TRP A 483 5.46 -10.51 1.37
CA TRP A 483 6.53 -11.48 1.67
C TRP A 483 6.31 -12.26 2.99
N ARG A 484 5.60 -11.65 3.97
CA ARG A 484 5.27 -12.27 5.27
C ARG A 484 4.48 -13.56 5.11
N TRP A 485 3.60 -13.56 4.14
CA TRP A 485 2.66 -14.67 3.92
C TRP A 485 3.23 -15.72 2.97
N GLN A 486 4.41 -15.49 2.42
CA GLN A 486 5.09 -16.35 1.47
C GLN A 486 4.19 -16.77 0.29
N HIS A 487 4.71 -17.49 -0.69
CA HIS A 487 3.93 -17.96 -1.83
C HIS A 487 3.67 -19.47 -1.72
N GLY A 488 2.57 -19.93 -2.34
CA GLY A 488 2.30 -21.37 -2.49
C GLY A 488 1.95 -22.13 -1.20
N ARG A 489 1.59 -21.42 -0.10
CA ARG A 489 1.20 -22.07 1.16
C ARG A 489 -0.06 -21.43 1.77
N ALA A 490 -0.80 -22.23 2.56
CA ALA A 490 -2.00 -21.80 3.28
C ALA A 490 -1.75 -21.54 4.77
N ASP A 491 -0.53 -21.73 5.26
CA ASP A 491 -0.08 -21.44 6.63
C ASP A 491 1.01 -20.36 6.61
N THR A 492 1.52 -19.98 7.77
CA THR A 492 2.62 -19.04 7.91
C THR A 492 3.51 -19.39 9.10
N PRO A 493 4.85 -19.23 9.00
CA PRO A 493 5.74 -19.43 10.14
C PRO A 493 5.52 -18.40 11.25
N TRP A 494 4.90 -17.26 10.94
CA TRP A 494 4.69 -16.19 11.90
C TRP A 494 3.59 -16.51 12.93
N TYR A 495 2.52 -17.21 12.52
CA TYR A 495 1.36 -17.46 13.38
C TYR A 495 0.81 -18.87 13.12
N PRO A 496 1.10 -19.84 13.99
CA PRO A 496 0.68 -21.26 13.79
C PRO A 496 -0.84 -21.45 13.71
N THR A 497 -1.62 -20.49 14.25
CA THR A 497 -3.09 -20.52 14.26
C THR A 497 -3.74 -19.82 13.07
N MET A 498 -2.94 -19.34 12.12
CA MET A 498 -3.42 -18.60 10.96
C MET A 498 -3.56 -19.50 9.74
N THR A 499 -4.70 -19.42 9.06
CA THR A 499 -4.94 -20.03 7.75
C THR A 499 -5.08 -18.92 6.70
N ILE A 500 -4.35 -19.04 5.60
CA ILE A 500 -4.31 -18.05 4.52
C ILE A 500 -5.25 -18.48 3.39
N PHE A 501 -6.22 -17.64 3.10
CA PHE A 501 -7.14 -17.76 1.97
C PHE A 501 -6.73 -16.80 0.87
N ARG A 502 -5.82 -17.24 0.02
CA ARG A 502 -5.24 -16.41 -1.06
C ARG A 502 -6.07 -16.48 -2.32
N GLN A 503 -6.14 -15.35 -3.03
CA GLN A 503 -6.67 -15.28 -4.39
C GLN A 503 -5.84 -16.18 -5.33
N GLN A 504 -6.51 -16.96 -6.16
CA GLN A 504 -5.86 -17.78 -7.21
C GLN A 504 -5.68 -16.98 -8.50
N ARG A 505 -6.44 -15.91 -8.68
CA ARG A 505 -6.34 -14.95 -9.77
C ARG A 505 -6.52 -13.54 -9.21
N PRO A 506 -5.87 -12.52 -9.79
CA PRO A 506 -6.04 -11.13 -9.35
C PRO A 506 -7.51 -10.73 -9.28
N GLY A 507 -7.92 -10.17 -8.14
CA GLY A 507 -9.29 -9.70 -7.91
C GLY A 507 -10.34 -10.78 -7.62
N ASP A 508 -9.99 -12.07 -7.59
CA ASP A 508 -10.94 -13.18 -7.35
C ASP A 508 -11.26 -13.34 -5.86
N TRP A 509 -11.87 -12.32 -5.28
CA TRP A 509 -12.40 -12.37 -3.92
C TRP A 509 -13.62 -13.28 -3.75
N PRO A 510 -14.52 -13.46 -4.75
CA PRO A 510 -15.65 -14.37 -4.60
C PRO A 510 -15.24 -15.81 -4.25
N SER A 511 -14.24 -16.38 -4.93
CA SER A 511 -13.77 -17.73 -4.63
C SER A 511 -13.10 -17.82 -3.25
N VAL A 512 -12.41 -16.78 -2.82
CA VAL A 512 -11.85 -16.70 -1.47
C VAL A 512 -12.97 -16.75 -0.43
N MET A 513 -14.00 -15.93 -0.58
CA MET A 513 -15.11 -15.86 0.38
C MET A 513 -15.91 -17.16 0.46
N GLN A 514 -16.08 -17.89 -0.65
CA GLN A 514 -16.69 -19.22 -0.64
C GLN A 514 -15.88 -20.22 0.19
N ARG A 515 -14.57 -20.28 0.00
CA ARG A 515 -13.68 -21.16 0.79
C ARG A 515 -13.68 -20.79 2.26
N VAL A 516 -13.70 -19.51 2.60
CA VAL A 516 -13.80 -19.02 3.98
C VAL A 516 -15.13 -19.44 4.60
N ALA A 517 -16.25 -19.28 3.88
CA ALA A 517 -17.58 -19.69 4.37
C ALA A 517 -17.64 -21.21 4.62
N ALA A 518 -17.07 -22.03 3.74
CA ALA A 518 -16.99 -23.48 3.93
C ALA A 518 -16.17 -23.84 5.18
N SER A 519 -15.00 -23.21 5.38
CA SER A 519 -14.15 -23.43 6.55
C SER A 519 -14.83 -22.98 7.85
N LEU A 520 -15.56 -21.86 7.82
CA LEU A 520 -16.32 -21.37 8.97
C LEU A 520 -17.46 -22.34 9.34
N SER A 521 -18.16 -22.87 8.34
CA SER A 521 -19.21 -23.89 8.53
C SER A 521 -18.64 -25.17 9.14
N ALA A 522 -17.50 -25.65 8.64
CA ALA A 522 -16.81 -26.80 9.20
C ALA A 522 -16.41 -26.57 10.67
N MET A 523 -15.89 -25.38 11.00
CA MET A 523 -15.51 -25.02 12.36
C MET A 523 -16.68 -25.07 13.34
N ILE A 524 -17.89 -24.68 12.92
CA ILE A 524 -19.10 -24.77 13.72
C ILE A 524 -19.50 -26.23 13.92
N THR A 525 -19.46 -27.04 12.88
CA THR A 525 -19.81 -28.49 12.94
C THR A 525 -18.90 -29.24 13.90
N PHE A 526 -17.60 -28.93 13.92
CA PHE A 526 -16.62 -29.62 14.77
C PHE A 526 -16.48 -29.05 16.20
N ARG A 527 -17.22 -27.99 16.55
CA ARG A 527 -17.17 -27.36 17.90
C ARG A 527 -17.51 -28.35 19.05
N GLY A 528 -18.09 -29.50 18.77
CA GLY A 528 -18.36 -30.57 19.74
C GLY A 528 -17.26 -31.60 19.89
N ILE A 529 -16.16 -31.53 19.12
CA ILE A 529 -15.07 -32.51 19.14
C ILE A 529 -13.80 -31.83 19.69
N PRO A 530 -13.07 -32.40 20.68
CA PRO A 530 -11.83 -31.79 21.19
C PRO A 530 -10.82 -31.57 20.05
N ALA A 531 -10.30 -30.35 19.96
CA ALA A 531 -9.37 -29.95 18.92
C ALA A 531 -8.04 -30.73 19.02
N GLN A 532 -7.85 -31.74 18.17
CA GLN A 532 -6.56 -32.38 17.93
C GLN A 532 -6.15 -32.42 16.44
N VAL A 533 -6.90 -31.77 15.55
CA VAL A 533 -6.56 -31.73 14.12
C VAL A 533 -6.17 -30.29 13.73
N PRO A 534 -4.96 -30.05 13.19
CA PRO A 534 -4.60 -28.74 12.65
C PRO A 534 -5.58 -28.34 11.54
N ILE A 535 -6.14 -27.14 11.63
CA ILE A 535 -7.12 -26.58 10.67
C ILE A 535 -6.55 -26.54 9.24
N SER A 536 -5.23 -26.55 9.07
CA SER A 536 -4.53 -26.63 7.79
C SER A 536 -4.86 -27.88 6.96
N THR A 537 -5.31 -28.97 7.59
CA THR A 537 -5.72 -30.20 6.88
C THR A 537 -7.11 -30.10 6.25
N LEU A 538 -7.96 -29.18 6.71
CA LEU A 538 -9.34 -29.00 6.20
C LEU A 538 -9.38 -28.09 4.95
N ALA A 539 -8.40 -27.23 4.76
CA ALA A 539 -8.32 -26.33 3.60
C ALA A 539 -7.95 -27.06 2.29
N ASN A 540 -7.41 -28.27 2.37
CA ASN A 540 -6.99 -29.08 1.21
C ASN A 540 -8.04 -30.12 0.78
N ALA A 541 -9.15 -30.25 1.48
CA ALA A 541 -10.18 -31.26 1.21
C ALA A 541 -11.48 -30.69 0.62
N ALA A 542 -11.56 -29.37 0.37
CA ALA A 542 -12.64 -28.66 -0.34
C ALA A 542 -12.05 -27.89 -1.57
#